data_bef250cfb060c035156377b8348d169c
#
_entry.id   bef250cfb060c035156377b8348d169c
#
_cell.length_a   1.000
_cell.length_b   1.000
_cell.length_c   1.000
_cell.angle_alpha   90.00
_cell.angle_beta   90.00
_cell.angle_gamma   90.00
#
_symmetry.space_group_name_H-M   'P 1'
#
loop_
_entity.id
_entity.type
_entity.pdbx_description
1 polymer ?
#
loop_
_entity_poly.entity_id
_entity_poly.type
_entity_poly.pdbx_seq_one_letter_code
_entity_poly.pdbx_strand_id
1 'polypeptide(L)'
;IEAADSHVQVVLSGTRDQFLALVRQCRGRAGESRHLATQLNDALGVGVDGDNRTGEHPWNDGTAVMGIVNVTPDSFHDGGEYNATEEAVARAREQVENGAAIVDIGGESTRPGADPVSAAEERERVVPVIEELADTDVGAMVSVDTRKPTVAAAALDAGADMVNDVTGLADASMRRVVAEHGVPAVCMHSLSAPVDPTQQYDYGDVVSDVLDALTERVLLAERAGIDRSDLLIDPGLGFGKRAAESFELLDRLAEFRALGCPVMVGHSHKSMFRDVATDPEDRFAATVAATALAADRGADVVRVHDVPENVDAVATATHTTDGD
;
A
#
# COMPACT_ATOMS: atom_id res chain seq x y z
N ILE A 1 18.85 -20.59 51.76
CA ILE A 1 18.85 -21.08 50.36
C ILE A 1 18.79 -19.82 49.51
N GLU A 2 19.96 -19.34 49.13
CA GLU A 2 20.10 -18.22 48.18
C GLU A 2 19.58 -18.68 46.82
N ALA A 3 18.61 -17.96 46.26
CA ALA A 3 18.20 -18.12 44.87
C ALA A 3 19.37 -17.62 43.98
N ALA A 4 19.98 -18.53 43.26
CA ALA A 4 20.96 -18.17 42.25
C ALA A 4 20.24 -17.33 41.16
N ASP A 5 20.68 -16.10 40.95
CA ASP A 5 20.30 -15.24 39.85
C ASP A 5 20.67 -15.95 38.55
N SER A 6 19.70 -16.62 37.93
CA SER A 6 19.89 -17.24 36.65
C SER A 6 19.78 -16.15 35.57
N HIS A 7 20.91 -15.59 35.19
CA HIS A 7 20.99 -14.68 34.05
C HIS A 7 20.81 -15.48 32.75
N VAL A 8 19.79 -15.16 31.96
CA VAL A 8 19.59 -15.68 30.61
C VAL A 8 20.17 -14.64 29.65
N GLN A 9 21.19 -15.03 28.90
CA GLN A 9 21.69 -14.19 27.84
C GLN A 9 20.94 -14.50 26.55
N VAL A 10 20.27 -13.49 25.98
CA VAL A 10 19.56 -13.58 24.71
C VAL A 10 20.31 -12.73 23.69
N VAL A 11 20.69 -13.35 22.57
CA VAL A 11 21.29 -12.65 21.43
C VAL A 11 20.19 -12.45 20.39
N LEU A 12 19.88 -11.19 20.10
CA LEU A 12 18.96 -10.81 19.04
C LEU A 12 19.77 -10.35 17.83
N SER A 13 19.43 -10.86 16.65
CA SER A 13 20.01 -10.40 15.39
C SER A 13 18.90 -9.95 14.45
N GLY A 14 19.08 -8.82 13.80
CA GLY A 14 18.09 -8.26 12.89
C GLY A 14 18.55 -6.94 12.29
N THR A 15 17.74 -6.36 11.41
CA THR A 15 17.98 -5.02 10.91
C THR A 15 17.65 -3.98 11.99
N ARG A 16 18.15 -2.74 11.81
CA ARG A 16 17.83 -1.62 12.71
C ARG A 16 16.33 -1.45 12.88
N ASP A 17 15.56 -1.59 11.81
CA ASP A 17 14.13 -1.36 11.80
C ASP A 17 13.33 -2.49 12.44
N GLN A 18 13.79 -3.74 12.34
CA GLN A 18 13.24 -4.85 13.14
C GLN A 18 13.40 -4.59 14.64
N PHE A 19 14.54 -4.04 15.05
CA PHE A 19 14.73 -3.62 16.44
C PHE A 19 13.85 -2.43 16.82
N LEU A 20 13.62 -1.48 15.92
CA LEU A 20 12.69 -0.37 16.14
C LEU A 20 11.23 -0.84 16.26
N ALA A 21 10.83 -1.83 15.46
CA ALA A 21 9.52 -2.47 15.59
C ALA A 21 9.36 -3.18 16.94
N LEU A 22 10.39 -3.91 17.38
CA LEU A 22 10.43 -4.55 18.70
C LEU A 22 10.32 -3.52 19.84
N VAL A 23 11.01 -2.39 19.71
CA VAL A 23 10.93 -1.27 20.65
C VAL A 23 9.50 -0.75 20.77
N ARG A 24 8.82 -0.54 19.64
CA ARG A 24 7.42 -0.08 19.62
C ARG A 24 6.48 -1.07 20.31
N GLN A 25 6.60 -2.36 20.02
CA GLN A 25 5.82 -3.40 20.69
C GLN A 25 6.06 -3.48 22.20
N CYS A 26 7.29 -3.23 22.64
CA CYS A 26 7.66 -3.26 24.05
C CYS A 26 7.23 -1.99 24.81
N ARG A 27 7.10 -0.85 24.14
CA ARG A 27 6.70 0.44 24.77
C ARG A 27 5.27 0.41 25.33
N GLY A 28 4.34 -0.27 24.66
CA GLY A 28 2.95 -0.40 25.10
C GLY A 28 2.75 -1.34 26.28
N ARG A 29 3.80 -2.00 26.78
CA ARG A 29 3.75 -2.95 27.90
C ARG A 29 4.39 -2.35 29.16
N ALA A 30 3.90 -2.77 30.33
CA ALA A 30 4.46 -2.34 31.62
C ALA A 30 5.65 -3.21 32.05
N GLY A 31 6.53 -2.69 32.91
CA GLY A 31 7.62 -3.44 33.55
C GLY A 31 8.87 -3.62 32.66
N GLU A 32 9.48 -4.81 32.71
CA GLU A 32 10.76 -5.15 32.05
C GLU A 32 10.76 -4.94 30.54
N SER A 33 9.60 -5.12 29.88
CA SER A 33 9.47 -4.87 28.44
C SER A 33 9.72 -3.40 28.06
N ARG A 34 9.28 -2.46 28.90
CA ARG A 34 9.55 -1.02 28.70
C ARG A 34 11.03 -0.70 28.88
N HIS A 35 11.67 -1.34 29.86
CA HIS A 35 13.11 -1.17 30.11
C HIS A 35 13.94 -1.69 28.90
N LEU A 36 13.58 -2.83 28.35
CA LEU A 36 14.18 -3.38 27.12
C LEU A 36 14.01 -2.40 25.95
N ALA A 37 12.84 -1.80 25.78
CA ALA A 37 12.59 -0.81 24.73
C ALA A 37 13.53 0.41 24.86
N THR A 38 13.74 0.90 26.09
CA THR A 38 14.67 2.00 26.35
C THR A 38 16.11 1.62 26.01
N GLN A 39 16.58 0.47 26.46
CA GLN A 39 17.94 -0.02 26.18
C GLN A 39 18.20 -0.22 24.68
N LEU A 40 17.23 -0.76 23.95
CA LEU A 40 17.33 -0.92 22.50
C LEU A 40 17.37 0.42 21.77
N ASN A 41 16.57 1.40 22.18
CA ASN A 41 16.62 2.75 21.61
C ASN A 41 17.99 3.42 21.81
N ASP A 42 18.52 3.34 23.03
CA ASP A 42 19.82 3.91 23.37
C ASP A 42 20.95 3.24 22.56
N ALA A 43 20.89 1.90 22.43
CA ALA A 43 21.89 1.12 21.68
C ALA A 43 21.82 1.39 20.17
N LEU A 44 20.65 1.73 19.63
CA LEU A 44 20.45 2.05 18.21
C LEU A 44 20.75 3.52 17.89
N GLY A 45 21.03 4.36 18.90
CA GLY A 45 21.24 5.79 18.75
C GLY A 45 19.97 6.52 18.30
N VAL A 46 18.81 5.99 18.64
CA VAL A 46 17.51 6.60 18.31
C VAL A 46 17.06 7.40 19.51
N GLY A 47 17.15 8.72 19.42
CA GLY A 47 16.60 9.64 20.42
C GLY A 47 15.10 9.41 20.63
N VAL A 48 14.57 9.89 21.78
CA VAL A 48 13.17 9.68 22.23
C VAL A 48 12.14 10.38 21.33
N ASP A 49 12.57 11.11 20.33
CA ASP A 49 11.76 11.84 19.36
C ASP A 49 11.60 11.01 18.07
N GLY A 50 10.99 9.86 18.20
CA GLY A 50 10.86 8.93 17.07
C GLY A 50 9.45 8.83 16.52
N ASP A 51 8.79 9.95 16.30
CA ASP A 51 7.75 10.06 15.29
C ASP A 51 8.17 11.13 14.28
N ASN A 52 9.18 10.78 13.46
CA ASN A 52 9.66 11.63 12.38
C ASN A 52 8.79 11.45 11.11
N ARG A 53 7.51 11.13 11.31
CA ARG A 53 6.47 11.04 10.28
C ARG A 53 5.72 12.35 10.10
N THR A 54 6.31 13.47 10.49
CA THR A 54 5.63 14.75 10.35
C THR A 54 5.86 15.32 8.95
N GLY A 55 4.85 15.23 8.10
CA GLY A 55 4.61 16.23 7.07
C GLY A 55 5.12 15.97 5.66
N GLU A 56 5.76 14.81 5.35
CA GLU A 56 6.20 14.58 3.95
C GLU A 56 5.17 13.79 3.12
N HIS A 57 4.38 12.90 3.74
CA HIS A 57 3.44 12.04 3.01
C HIS A 57 2.02 12.07 3.62
N PRO A 58 0.96 11.92 2.80
CA PRO A 58 -0.43 11.97 3.27
C PRO A 58 -0.77 10.94 4.36
N TRP A 59 -0.08 9.81 4.37
CA TRP A 59 -0.29 8.74 5.36
C TRP A 59 0.42 8.96 6.70
N ASN A 60 1.14 10.07 6.86
CA ASN A 60 1.78 10.40 8.13
C ASN A 60 0.80 10.99 9.15
N ASP A 61 -0.29 11.59 8.68
CA ASP A 61 -1.30 12.25 9.51
C ASP A 61 -2.53 11.37 9.80
N GLY A 62 -2.49 10.10 9.40
CA GLY A 62 -3.58 9.13 9.56
C GLY A 62 -3.78 8.27 8.32
N THR A 63 -4.89 7.51 8.25
CA THR A 63 -5.20 6.69 7.09
C THR A 63 -5.59 7.56 5.90
N ALA A 64 -4.76 7.59 4.87
CA ALA A 64 -5.02 8.30 3.62
C ALA A 64 -5.91 7.46 2.67
N VAL A 65 -6.76 8.14 1.90
CA VAL A 65 -7.55 7.51 0.83
C VAL A 65 -6.87 7.74 -0.52
N MET A 66 -6.56 6.64 -1.23
CA MET A 66 -6.04 6.62 -2.59
C MET A 66 -7.16 6.27 -3.56
N GLY A 67 -7.50 7.20 -4.44
CA GLY A 67 -8.54 7.02 -5.44
C GLY A 67 -8.02 6.39 -6.72
N ILE A 68 -8.73 5.40 -7.27
CA ILE A 68 -8.37 4.67 -8.49
C ILE A 68 -8.90 5.41 -9.72
N VAL A 69 -8.02 5.70 -10.67
CA VAL A 69 -8.36 6.28 -11.98
C VAL A 69 -7.84 5.37 -13.10
N ASN A 70 -8.72 4.58 -13.69
CA ASN A 70 -8.38 3.68 -14.80
C ASN A 70 -8.50 4.42 -16.15
N VAL A 71 -7.40 4.49 -16.89
CA VAL A 71 -7.34 5.05 -18.25
C VAL A 71 -7.32 3.90 -19.26
N THR A 72 -8.45 3.18 -19.33
CA THR A 72 -8.61 2.03 -20.23
C THR A 72 -9.76 2.27 -21.21
N PRO A 73 -9.71 1.71 -22.44
CA PRO A 73 -10.76 1.92 -23.43
C PRO A 73 -12.17 1.55 -22.95
N ASP A 74 -12.27 0.56 -22.05
CA ASP A 74 -13.54 0.12 -21.48
C ASP A 74 -14.08 1.04 -20.38
N SER A 75 -13.26 1.97 -19.90
CA SER A 75 -13.64 2.89 -18.82
C SER A 75 -14.37 4.12 -19.34
N PHE A 76 -14.30 4.40 -20.64
CA PHE A 76 -14.81 5.62 -21.26
C PHE A 76 -15.68 5.26 -22.48
N HIS A 77 -16.91 5.73 -22.50
CA HIS A 77 -17.89 5.49 -23.57
C HIS A 77 -17.81 6.60 -24.61
N ASP A 78 -17.67 6.24 -25.90
CA ASP A 78 -17.87 7.11 -27.08
C ASP A 78 -16.85 8.25 -27.35
N GLY A 79 -15.60 8.17 -26.92
CA GLY A 79 -14.59 9.20 -27.24
C GLY A 79 -13.27 8.64 -27.74
N GLY A 80 -12.60 9.34 -28.68
CA GLY A 80 -11.21 9.04 -29.04
C GLY A 80 -10.23 9.28 -27.85
N GLU A 81 -8.94 8.98 -28.04
CA GLU A 81 -7.88 9.10 -27.02
C GLU A 81 -7.87 10.46 -26.27
N TYR A 82 -8.20 11.55 -26.94
CA TYR A 82 -8.27 12.89 -26.35
C TYR A 82 -9.37 13.00 -25.29
N ASN A 83 -10.56 12.44 -25.55
CA ASN A 83 -11.66 12.43 -24.58
C ASN A 83 -11.33 11.57 -23.36
N ALA A 84 -10.61 10.46 -23.53
CA ALA A 84 -10.20 9.59 -22.41
C ALA A 84 -9.26 10.29 -21.44
N THR A 85 -8.35 11.13 -21.92
CA THR A 85 -7.46 11.95 -21.07
C THR A 85 -8.27 12.98 -20.27
N GLU A 86 -9.15 13.76 -20.93
CA GLU A 86 -9.98 14.76 -20.25
C GLU A 86 -10.90 14.15 -19.19
N GLU A 87 -11.51 13.01 -19.48
CA GLU A 87 -12.38 12.28 -18.55
C GLU A 87 -11.59 11.72 -17.34
N ALA A 88 -10.37 11.19 -17.59
CA ALA A 88 -9.49 10.72 -16.52
C ALA A 88 -9.03 11.87 -15.61
N VAL A 89 -8.64 13.00 -16.18
CA VAL A 89 -8.27 14.21 -15.41
C VAL A 89 -9.46 14.74 -14.61
N ALA A 90 -10.66 14.81 -15.22
CA ALA A 90 -11.87 15.22 -14.53
C ALA A 90 -12.20 14.28 -13.36
N ARG A 91 -12.06 12.97 -13.57
CA ARG A 91 -12.27 11.95 -12.52
C ARG A 91 -11.25 12.08 -11.39
N ALA A 92 -9.98 12.30 -11.70
CA ALA A 92 -8.94 12.52 -10.69
C ALA A 92 -9.27 13.76 -9.83
N ARG A 93 -9.63 14.88 -10.46
CA ARG A 93 -10.03 16.10 -9.75
C ARG A 93 -11.27 15.90 -8.87
N GLU A 94 -12.28 15.21 -9.38
CA GLU A 94 -13.47 14.85 -8.61
C GLU A 94 -13.11 14.04 -7.35
N GLN A 95 -12.20 13.07 -7.48
CA GLN A 95 -11.75 12.26 -6.34
C GLN A 95 -11.01 13.11 -5.30
N VAL A 96 -10.16 14.03 -5.73
CA VAL A 96 -9.46 14.96 -4.82
C VAL A 96 -10.45 15.89 -4.12
N GLU A 97 -11.42 16.47 -4.84
CA GLU A 97 -12.50 17.28 -4.26
C GLU A 97 -13.32 16.51 -3.21
N ASN A 98 -13.41 15.19 -3.37
CA ASN A 98 -14.08 14.28 -2.44
C ASN A 98 -13.17 13.73 -1.34
N GLY A 99 -11.93 14.22 -1.22
CA GLY A 99 -11.03 13.92 -0.11
C GLY A 99 -9.99 12.80 -0.39
N ALA A 100 -9.75 12.41 -1.64
CA ALA A 100 -8.59 11.59 -1.97
C ALA A 100 -7.30 12.39 -1.72
N ALA A 101 -6.40 11.83 -0.94
CA ALA A 101 -5.06 12.38 -0.72
C ALA A 101 -4.06 11.93 -1.79
N ILE A 102 -4.38 10.85 -2.50
CA ILE A 102 -3.59 10.27 -3.58
C ILE A 102 -4.55 9.88 -4.70
N VAL A 103 -4.19 10.14 -5.96
CA VAL A 103 -4.88 9.62 -7.14
C VAL A 103 -3.95 8.66 -7.88
N ASP A 104 -4.43 7.46 -8.21
CA ASP A 104 -3.62 6.37 -8.77
C ASP A 104 -4.03 6.08 -10.20
N ILE A 105 -3.18 6.49 -11.15
CA ILE A 105 -3.44 6.52 -12.58
C ILE A 105 -2.96 5.22 -13.21
N GLY A 106 -3.86 4.38 -13.72
CA GLY A 106 -3.55 3.09 -14.31
C GLY A 106 -3.97 2.98 -15.78
N GLY A 107 -3.03 2.56 -16.65
CA GLY A 107 -3.27 2.36 -18.09
C GLY A 107 -3.46 0.90 -18.49
N GLU A 108 -3.16 -0.06 -17.61
CA GLU A 108 -3.33 -1.50 -17.83
C GLU A 108 -4.30 -2.07 -16.78
N SER A 109 -5.25 -2.88 -17.23
CA SER A 109 -6.13 -3.59 -16.29
C SER A 109 -5.40 -4.78 -15.66
N THR A 110 -5.36 -4.82 -14.33
CA THR A 110 -4.81 -5.98 -13.57
C THR A 110 -5.87 -7.03 -13.23
N ARG A 111 -7.10 -6.90 -13.76
CA ARG A 111 -8.17 -7.87 -13.54
C ARG A 111 -7.79 -9.24 -14.11
N PRO A 112 -8.20 -10.35 -13.47
CA PRO A 112 -7.95 -11.68 -13.99
C PRO A 112 -8.50 -11.84 -15.42
N GLY A 113 -7.63 -12.27 -16.35
CA GLY A 113 -7.99 -12.47 -17.76
C GLY A 113 -7.97 -11.23 -18.65
N ALA A 114 -7.52 -10.07 -18.15
CA ALA A 114 -7.28 -8.90 -18.99
C ALA A 114 -6.09 -9.14 -19.94
N ASP A 115 -6.22 -8.67 -21.17
CA ASP A 115 -5.12 -8.72 -22.14
C ASP A 115 -4.00 -7.75 -21.73
N PRO A 116 -2.73 -8.19 -21.82
CA PRO A 116 -1.60 -7.31 -21.55
C PRO A 116 -1.51 -6.16 -22.56
N VAL A 117 -1.24 -4.96 -22.04
CA VAL A 117 -1.03 -3.76 -22.86
C VAL A 117 0.48 -3.57 -23.10
N SER A 118 0.88 -3.09 -24.29
CA SER A 118 2.28 -2.76 -24.53
C SER A 118 2.74 -1.55 -23.72
N ALA A 119 4.04 -1.47 -23.38
CA ALA A 119 4.56 -0.31 -22.66
C ALA A 119 4.38 1.02 -23.41
N ALA A 120 4.39 0.98 -24.74
CA ALA A 120 4.15 2.17 -25.57
C ALA A 120 2.70 2.66 -25.41
N GLU A 121 1.74 1.75 -25.54
CA GLU A 121 0.33 2.05 -25.40
C GLU A 121 -0.04 2.49 -23.98
N GLU A 122 0.51 1.83 -22.95
CA GLU A 122 0.28 2.23 -21.56
C GLU A 122 0.81 3.65 -21.29
N ARG A 123 1.99 3.99 -21.83
CA ARG A 123 2.53 5.36 -21.77
C ARG A 123 1.62 6.37 -22.43
N GLU A 124 1.13 6.07 -23.63
CA GLU A 124 0.21 6.95 -24.37
C GLU A 124 -1.07 7.24 -23.59
N ARG A 125 -1.51 6.29 -22.72
CA ARG A 125 -2.67 6.46 -21.86
C ARG A 125 -2.38 7.29 -20.62
N VAL A 126 -1.31 6.97 -19.88
CA VAL A 126 -1.10 7.54 -18.52
C VAL A 126 -0.33 8.86 -18.52
N VAL A 127 0.67 9.01 -19.40
CA VAL A 127 1.55 10.19 -19.38
C VAL A 127 0.77 11.49 -19.61
N PRO A 128 -0.11 11.63 -20.61
CA PRO A 128 -0.85 12.88 -20.81
C PRO A 128 -1.77 13.26 -19.64
N VAL A 129 -2.32 12.27 -18.92
CA VAL A 129 -3.13 12.51 -17.72
C VAL A 129 -2.27 13.04 -16.59
N ILE A 130 -1.10 12.44 -16.38
CA ILE A 130 -0.17 12.84 -15.30
C ILE A 130 0.39 14.24 -15.57
N GLU A 131 0.80 14.56 -16.81
CA GLU A 131 1.26 15.90 -17.19
C GLU A 131 0.20 16.97 -16.87
N GLU A 132 -1.05 16.76 -17.27
CA GLU A 132 -2.14 17.71 -17.01
C GLU A 132 -2.44 17.87 -15.51
N LEU A 133 -2.34 16.79 -14.72
CA LEU A 133 -2.53 16.85 -13.27
C LEU A 133 -1.38 17.59 -12.57
N ALA A 134 -0.15 17.34 -12.98
CA ALA A 134 1.06 18.01 -12.46
C ALA A 134 1.07 19.51 -12.81
N ASP A 135 0.75 19.87 -14.06
CA ASP A 135 0.72 21.26 -14.53
C ASP A 135 -0.31 22.12 -13.80
N THR A 136 -1.38 21.50 -13.31
CA THR A 136 -2.50 22.21 -12.66
C THR A 136 -2.47 22.15 -11.13
N ASP A 137 -1.47 21.50 -10.52
CA ASP A 137 -1.36 21.26 -9.09
C ASP A 137 -2.71 20.79 -8.51
N VAL A 138 -3.00 19.50 -8.71
CA VAL A 138 -4.29 18.92 -8.34
C VAL A 138 -4.55 18.92 -6.83
N GLY A 139 -3.53 19.19 -6.01
CA GLY A 139 -3.64 19.25 -4.54
C GLY A 139 -3.62 17.88 -3.86
N ALA A 140 -3.18 16.83 -4.56
CA ALA A 140 -3.00 15.47 -4.05
C ALA A 140 -1.77 14.84 -4.72
N MET A 141 -1.20 13.80 -4.13
CA MET A 141 -0.13 13.03 -4.77
C MET A 141 -0.67 12.29 -6.00
N VAL A 142 0.12 12.28 -7.07
CA VAL A 142 -0.19 11.54 -8.31
C VAL A 142 0.66 10.27 -8.34
N SER A 143 0.02 9.11 -8.26
CA SER A 143 0.62 7.78 -8.37
C SER A 143 0.42 7.22 -9.77
N VAL A 144 1.40 6.47 -10.28
CA VAL A 144 1.24 5.65 -11.50
C VAL A 144 1.15 4.18 -11.15
N ASP A 145 0.02 3.52 -11.51
CA ASP A 145 -0.17 2.06 -11.38
C ASP A 145 0.42 1.36 -12.60
N THR A 146 1.65 0.86 -12.44
CA THR A 146 2.35 0.16 -13.51
C THR A 146 3.39 -0.82 -12.99
N ARG A 147 3.52 -1.96 -13.68
CA ARG A 147 4.59 -2.97 -13.47
C ARG A 147 5.75 -2.84 -14.45
N LYS A 148 5.72 -1.84 -15.33
CA LYS A 148 6.71 -1.67 -16.42
C LYS A 148 7.66 -0.50 -16.10
N PRO A 149 8.96 -0.76 -15.89
CA PRO A 149 9.93 0.29 -15.51
C PRO A 149 10.00 1.47 -16.49
N THR A 150 9.79 1.22 -17.79
CA THR A 150 9.82 2.28 -18.81
C THR A 150 8.57 3.16 -18.79
N VAL A 151 7.43 2.64 -18.32
CA VAL A 151 6.21 3.42 -18.09
C VAL A 151 6.39 4.24 -16.81
N ALA A 152 6.86 3.62 -15.73
CA ALA A 152 7.14 4.31 -14.49
C ALA A 152 8.11 5.49 -14.67
N ALA A 153 9.23 5.29 -15.37
CA ALA A 153 10.18 6.37 -15.65
C ALA A 153 9.51 7.53 -16.42
N ALA A 154 8.74 7.23 -17.47
CA ALA A 154 8.07 8.27 -18.24
C ALA A 154 6.98 9.02 -17.45
N ALA A 155 6.27 8.32 -16.56
CA ALA A 155 5.27 8.91 -15.68
C ALA A 155 5.91 9.82 -14.61
N LEU A 156 7.04 9.41 -14.03
CA LEU A 156 7.80 10.21 -13.08
C LEU A 156 8.42 11.44 -13.74
N ASP A 157 8.98 11.30 -14.96
CA ASP A 157 9.46 12.43 -15.75
C ASP A 157 8.32 13.42 -16.11
N ALA A 158 7.07 12.94 -16.18
CA ALA A 158 5.87 13.73 -16.45
C ALA A 158 5.28 14.38 -15.18
N GLY A 159 5.81 14.10 -14.01
CA GLY A 159 5.41 14.71 -12.73
C GLY A 159 4.60 13.81 -11.81
N ALA A 160 4.61 12.48 -11.98
CA ALA A 160 4.08 11.58 -10.98
C ALA A 160 4.97 11.61 -9.71
N ASP A 161 4.35 11.51 -8.54
CA ASP A 161 5.01 11.56 -7.23
C ASP A 161 5.31 10.18 -6.66
N MET A 162 4.72 9.10 -7.22
CA MET A 162 4.75 7.77 -6.63
C MET A 162 4.56 6.68 -7.69
N VAL A 163 5.09 5.49 -7.41
CA VAL A 163 4.87 4.28 -8.24
C VAL A 163 4.09 3.24 -7.45
N ASN A 164 2.99 2.74 -8.04
CA ASN A 164 2.26 1.58 -7.53
C ASN A 164 2.56 0.37 -8.42
N ASP A 165 3.39 -0.56 -7.91
CA ASP A 165 3.80 -1.75 -8.68
C ASP A 165 3.16 -3.03 -8.11
N VAL A 166 2.16 -3.54 -8.83
CA VAL A 166 1.46 -4.79 -8.50
C VAL A 166 2.38 -6.01 -8.40
N THR A 167 3.60 -5.96 -8.97
CA THR A 167 4.58 -7.06 -8.88
C THR A 167 5.47 -6.96 -7.63
N GLY A 168 5.27 -5.94 -6.81
CA GLY A 168 6.01 -5.74 -5.56
C GLY A 168 7.48 -5.44 -5.81
N LEU A 169 7.79 -4.58 -6.77
CA LEU A 169 9.15 -4.19 -7.13
C LEU A 169 10.04 -5.40 -7.49
N ALA A 170 9.45 -6.43 -8.13
CA ALA A 170 10.17 -7.63 -8.50
C ALA A 170 11.30 -7.36 -9.50
N ASP A 171 11.07 -6.43 -10.44
CA ASP A 171 12.05 -6.04 -11.46
C ASP A 171 13.12 -5.11 -10.86
N ALA A 172 14.40 -5.51 -11.02
CA ALA A 172 15.53 -4.68 -10.60
C ALA A 172 15.58 -3.32 -11.31
N SER A 173 15.06 -3.24 -12.54
CA SER A 173 14.97 -1.99 -13.28
C SER A 173 13.91 -1.05 -12.67
N MET A 174 12.79 -1.59 -12.16
CA MET A 174 11.79 -0.80 -11.44
C MET A 174 12.37 -0.21 -10.16
N ARG A 175 13.03 -1.04 -9.34
CA ARG A 175 13.70 -0.55 -8.12
C ARG A 175 14.72 0.55 -8.40
N ARG A 176 15.47 0.44 -9.52
CA ARG A 176 16.42 1.47 -9.92
C ARG A 176 15.70 2.77 -10.33
N VAL A 177 14.63 2.71 -11.12
CA VAL A 177 13.83 3.87 -11.51
C VAL A 177 13.31 4.59 -10.27
N VAL A 178 12.70 3.88 -9.34
CA VAL A 178 12.17 4.46 -8.10
C VAL A 178 13.28 5.12 -7.27
N ALA A 179 14.42 4.43 -7.09
CA ALA A 179 15.54 4.95 -6.32
C ALA A 179 16.20 6.19 -6.98
N GLU A 180 16.33 6.20 -8.31
CA GLU A 180 16.91 7.32 -9.07
C GLU A 180 16.04 8.59 -9.00
N HIS A 181 14.70 8.43 -8.93
CA HIS A 181 13.78 9.56 -8.78
C HIS A 181 13.53 9.95 -7.32
N GLY A 182 13.88 9.09 -6.36
CA GLY A 182 13.72 9.35 -4.92
C GLY A 182 12.25 9.50 -4.50
N VAL A 183 11.36 8.70 -5.08
CA VAL A 183 9.91 8.75 -4.84
C VAL A 183 9.42 7.54 -4.04
N PRO A 184 8.28 7.65 -3.35
CA PRO A 184 7.63 6.50 -2.72
C PRO A 184 7.18 5.45 -3.73
N ALA A 185 7.11 4.19 -3.27
CA ALA A 185 6.58 3.11 -4.09
C ALA A 185 5.79 2.08 -3.28
N VAL A 186 4.77 1.49 -3.90
CA VAL A 186 4.04 0.36 -3.34
C VAL A 186 4.76 -0.95 -3.68
N CYS A 187 5.00 -1.73 -2.64
CA CYS A 187 5.53 -3.08 -2.70
C CYS A 187 4.43 -4.08 -2.34
N MET A 188 3.69 -4.57 -3.34
CA MET A 188 2.56 -5.47 -3.12
C MET A 188 2.97 -6.94 -3.18
N HIS A 189 2.35 -7.78 -2.34
CA HIS A 189 2.46 -9.23 -2.47
C HIS A 189 1.53 -9.75 -3.56
N SER A 190 2.13 -10.11 -4.70
CA SER A 190 1.48 -10.84 -5.79
C SER A 190 2.39 -11.96 -6.26
N LEU A 191 1.82 -13.13 -6.50
CA LEU A 191 2.57 -14.29 -7.04
C LEU A 191 2.58 -14.30 -8.57
N SER A 192 1.69 -13.56 -9.20
CA SER A 192 1.68 -13.29 -10.63
C SER A 192 0.95 -11.98 -10.92
N ALA A 193 1.39 -11.26 -11.97
CA ALA A 193 0.68 -10.10 -12.50
C ALA A 193 0.73 -10.15 -14.04
N PRO A 194 -0.41 -10.25 -14.74
CA PRO A 194 -1.77 -10.37 -14.17
C PRO A 194 -1.97 -11.66 -13.37
N VAL A 195 -2.97 -11.66 -12.49
CA VAL A 195 -3.30 -12.86 -11.70
C VAL A 195 -3.73 -13.99 -12.63
N ASP A 196 -3.05 -15.14 -12.54
CA ASP A 196 -3.49 -16.36 -13.21
C ASP A 196 -4.61 -17.02 -12.40
N PRO A 197 -5.88 -17.01 -12.87
CA PRO A 197 -6.99 -17.56 -12.11
C PRO A 197 -6.95 -19.09 -12.00
N THR A 198 -6.07 -19.76 -12.76
CA THR A 198 -5.91 -21.21 -12.73
C THR A 198 -4.88 -21.68 -11.72
N GLN A 199 -4.02 -20.78 -11.24
CA GLN A 199 -3.04 -21.08 -10.22
C GLN A 199 -3.66 -21.06 -8.84
N GLN A 200 -3.58 -22.19 -8.14
CA GLN A 200 -3.91 -22.29 -6.71
C GLN A 200 -2.62 -22.31 -5.91
N TYR A 201 -2.57 -21.48 -4.88
CA TYR A 201 -1.46 -21.41 -3.95
C TYR A 201 -1.93 -21.97 -2.61
N ASP A 202 -1.16 -22.89 -2.03
CA ASP A 202 -1.39 -23.40 -0.70
C ASP A 202 -0.47 -22.65 0.27
N TYR A 203 -1.08 -21.80 1.10
CA TYR A 203 -0.39 -21.13 2.19
C TYR A 203 -0.42 -22.02 3.45
N GLY A 204 0.70 -22.10 4.16
CA GLY A 204 0.76 -22.76 5.47
C GLY A 204 0.10 -21.88 6.54
N ASP A 205 0.52 -20.64 6.63
CA ASP A 205 -0.11 -19.52 7.33
C ASP A 205 0.02 -18.32 6.38
N VAL A 206 -1.10 -17.86 5.83
CA VAL A 206 -1.08 -16.83 4.78
C VAL A 206 -0.42 -15.54 5.23
N VAL A 207 -0.55 -15.16 6.50
CA VAL A 207 0.05 -13.93 7.03
C VAL A 207 1.55 -14.08 7.16
N SER A 208 2.04 -15.19 7.70
CA SER A 208 3.48 -15.48 7.82
C SER A 208 4.14 -15.58 6.44
N ASP A 209 3.53 -16.30 5.51
CA ASP A 209 4.07 -16.51 4.16
C ASP A 209 4.14 -15.18 3.38
N VAL A 210 3.13 -14.31 3.52
CA VAL A 210 3.10 -12.97 2.90
C VAL A 210 4.11 -12.03 3.57
N LEU A 211 4.26 -12.07 4.89
CA LEU A 211 5.28 -11.30 5.62
C LEU A 211 6.70 -11.67 5.19
N ASP A 212 6.98 -12.96 5.03
CA ASP A 212 8.30 -13.43 4.58
C ASP A 212 8.60 -12.95 3.17
N ALA A 213 7.64 -13.06 2.26
CA ALA A 213 7.79 -12.59 0.88
C ALA A 213 7.97 -11.06 0.80
N LEU A 214 7.19 -10.28 1.55
CA LEU A 214 7.33 -8.83 1.61
C LEU A 214 8.65 -8.41 2.26
N THR A 215 9.13 -9.15 3.28
CA THR A 215 10.44 -8.91 3.90
C THR A 215 11.56 -8.99 2.86
N GLU A 216 11.54 -10.01 2.01
CA GLU A 216 12.53 -10.14 0.92
C GLU A 216 12.47 -8.96 -0.05
N ARG A 217 11.24 -8.54 -0.44
CA ARG A 217 11.03 -7.39 -1.34
C ARG A 217 11.54 -6.09 -0.76
N VAL A 218 11.20 -5.80 0.50
CA VAL A 218 11.68 -4.61 1.22
C VAL A 218 13.21 -4.59 1.27
N LEU A 219 13.85 -5.70 1.62
CA LEU A 219 15.31 -5.78 1.64
C LEU A 219 15.96 -5.57 0.26
N LEU A 220 15.31 -6.01 -0.82
CA LEU A 220 15.79 -5.77 -2.19
C LEU A 220 15.62 -4.29 -2.59
N ALA A 221 14.54 -3.64 -2.18
CA ALA A 221 14.30 -2.22 -2.42
C ALA A 221 15.30 -1.34 -1.64
N GLU A 222 15.55 -1.63 -0.36
CA GLU A 222 16.57 -0.94 0.44
C GLU A 222 17.97 -1.06 -0.17
N ARG A 223 18.33 -2.24 -0.69
CA ARG A 223 19.62 -2.43 -1.38
C ARG A 223 19.73 -1.63 -2.67
N ALA A 224 18.62 -1.30 -3.30
CA ALA A 224 18.57 -0.44 -4.47
C ALA A 224 18.63 1.05 -4.12
N GLY A 225 18.53 1.42 -2.84
CA GLY A 225 18.60 2.80 -2.35
C GLY A 225 17.25 3.44 -2.05
N ILE A 226 16.16 2.65 -1.97
CA ILE A 226 14.84 3.15 -1.59
C ILE A 226 14.73 3.10 -0.07
N ASP A 227 14.40 4.21 0.57
CA ASP A 227 14.21 4.26 2.01
C ASP A 227 12.93 3.51 2.41
N ARG A 228 12.98 2.87 3.58
CA ARG A 228 11.85 2.08 4.08
C ARG A 228 10.60 2.92 4.39
N SER A 229 10.78 4.17 4.76
CA SER A 229 9.70 5.15 4.95
C SER A 229 8.93 5.45 3.67
N ASP A 230 9.56 5.25 2.51
CA ASP A 230 8.99 5.48 1.18
C ASP A 230 8.45 4.20 0.54
N LEU A 231 8.52 3.06 1.26
CA LEU A 231 7.97 1.78 0.81
C LEU A 231 6.63 1.50 1.49
N LEU A 232 5.53 1.63 0.75
CA LEU A 232 4.22 1.15 1.20
C LEU A 232 4.10 -0.34 0.89
N ILE A 233 3.86 -1.16 1.90
CA ILE A 233 3.63 -2.60 1.70
C ILE A 233 2.14 -2.89 1.59
N ASP A 234 1.74 -3.70 0.61
CA ASP A 234 0.36 -4.19 0.45
C ASP A 234 0.34 -5.72 0.51
N PRO A 235 -0.41 -6.33 1.45
CA PRO A 235 -0.55 -7.79 1.53
C PRO A 235 -1.23 -8.40 0.30
N GLY A 236 -1.81 -7.61 -0.61
CA GLY A 236 -2.34 -8.04 -1.89
C GLY A 236 -3.59 -8.89 -1.76
N LEU A 237 -4.64 -8.39 -1.09
CA LEU A 237 -5.92 -9.08 -0.95
C LEU A 237 -6.47 -9.48 -2.32
N GLY A 238 -6.88 -10.74 -2.49
CA GLY A 238 -7.44 -11.27 -3.73
C GLY A 238 -6.42 -11.59 -4.84
N PHE A 239 -5.13 -11.26 -4.67
CA PHE A 239 -4.07 -11.62 -5.61
C PHE A 239 -3.51 -13.00 -5.26
N GLY A 240 -3.98 -14.04 -5.95
CA GLY A 240 -3.60 -15.43 -5.69
C GLY A 240 -4.03 -15.96 -4.32
N LYS A 241 -5.06 -15.40 -3.72
CA LYS A 241 -5.58 -15.72 -2.39
C LYS A 241 -7.07 -16.00 -2.44
N ARG A 242 -7.52 -17.00 -1.66
CA ARG A 242 -8.93 -17.28 -1.43
C ARG A 242 -9.61 -16.19 -0.60
N ALA A 243 -10.93 -16.14 -0.58
CA ALA A 243 -11.66 -15.17 0.23
C ALA A 243 -11.30 -15.26 1.72
N ALA A 244 -11.25 -16.48 2.28
CA ALA A 244 -10.89 -16.70 3.69
C ALA A 244 -9.48 -16.18 4.01
N GLU A 245 -8.49 -16.42 3.14
CA GLU A 245 -7.12 -15.93 3.29
C GLU A 245 -7.06 -14.39 3.21
N SER A 246 -7.85 -13.79 2.32
CA SER A 246 -7.94 -12.34 2.21
C SER A 246 -8.57 -11.71 3.45
N PHE A 247 -9.60 -12.33 4.04
CA PHE A 247 -10.18 -11.89 5.31
C PHE A 247 -9.21 -12.08 6.47
N GLU A 248 -8.43 -13.15 6.51
CA GLU A 248 -7.40 -13.37 7.53
C GLU A 248 -6.30 -12.31 7.46
N LEU A 249 -5.82 -11.95 6.26
CA LEU A 249 -4.88 -10.86 6.05
C LEU A 249 -5.45 -9.51 6.52
N LEU A 250 -6.71 -9.24 6.24
CA LEU A 250 -7.39 -8.03 6.72
C LEU A 250 -7.52 -8.05 8.25
N ASP A 251 -7.87 -9.20 8.84
CA ASP A 251 -8.03 -9.33 10.30
C ASP A 251 -6.70 -9.13 11.05
N ARG A 252 -5.62 -9.67 10.50
CA ARG A 252 -4.27 -9.63 11.09
C ARG A 252 -3.39 -8.53 10.47
N LEU A 253 -4.00 -7.48 9.89
CA LEU A 253 -3.29 -6.42 9.16
C LEU A 253 -2.22 -5.73 10.01
N ALA A 254 -2.48 -5.52 11.29
CA ALA A 254 -1.55 -4.88 12.22
C ALA A 254 -0.19 -5.59 12.32
N GLU A 255 -0.11 -6.90 12.00
CA GLU A 255 1.15 -7.66 12.03
C GLU A 255 2.13 -7.16 10.96
N PHE A 256 1.65 -6.63 9.83
CA PHE A 256 2.48 -6.10 8.75
C PHE A 256 3.28 -4.85 9.16
N ARG A 257 2.81 -4.12 10.17
CA ARG A 257 3.56 -2.98 10.74
C ARG A 257 4.92 -3.40 11.31
N ALA A 258 5.12 -4.68 11.61
CA ALA A 258 6.41 -5.23 12.04
C ALA A 258 7.53 -5.05 10.99
N LEU A 259 7.19 -4.87 9.72
CA LEU A 259 8.15 -4.58 8.66
C LEU A 259 8.71 -3.14 8.74
N GLY A 260 8.10 -2.26 9.54
CA GLY A 260 8.52 -0.86 9.70
C GLY A 260 8.24 0.02 8.48
N CYS A 261 7.39 -0.44 7.57
CA CYS A 261 6.88 0.28 6.41
C CYS A 261 5.44 0.75 6.67
N PRO A 262 4.97 1.83 6.03
CA PRO A 262 3.53 2.11 5.90
C PRO A 262 2.80 0.93 5.24
N VAL A 263 1.54 0.71 5.65
CA VAL A 263 0.71 -0.40 5.17
C VAL A 263 -0.41 0.12 4.28
N MET A 264 -0.46 -0.32 3.04
CA MET A 264 -1.56 -0.06 2.12
C MET A 264 -2.46 -1.28 1.99
N VAL A 265 -3.75 -1.04 1.76
CA VAL A 265 -4.73 -2.10 1.45
C VAL A 265 -5.59 -1.70 0.26
N GLY A 266 -5.46 -2.45 -0.84
CA GLY A 266 -6.36 -2.36 -1.98
C GLY A 266 -7.43 -3.45 -1.91
N HIS A 267 -8.66 -3.11 -1.55
CA HIS A 267 -9.74 -4.09 -1.35
C HIS A 267 -11.02 -3.79 -2.15
N SER A 268 -11.10 -2.63 -2.77
CA SER A 268 -12.31 -2.13 -3.42
C SER A 268 -12.91 -3.11 -4.44
N HIS A 269 -14.18 -3.45 -4.24
CA HIS A 269 -15.00 -4.35 -5.10
C HIS A 269 -14.39 -5.74 -5.37
N LYS A 270 -13.46 -6.22 -4.52
CA LYS A 270 -12.81 -7.53 -4.74
C LYS A 270 -13.76 -8.70 -4.56
N SER A 271 -13.44 -9.81 -5.23
CA SER A 271 -14.27 -11.03 -5.25
C SER A 271 -14.44 -11.67 -3.87
N MET A 272 -13.54 -11.40 -2.92
CA MET A 272 -13.65 -11.89 -1.54
C MET A 272 -14.99 -11.50 -0.88
N PHE A 273 -15.57 -10.37 -1.29
CA PHE A 273 -16.83 -9.89 -0.71
C PHE A 273 -18.07 -10.61 -1.23
N ARG A 274 -17.98 -11.46 -2.28
CA ARG A 274 -19.11 -12.25 -2.78
C ARG A 274 -19.71 -13.15 -1.73
N ASP A 275 -18.91 -13.62 -0.78
CA ASP A 275 -19.36 -14.55 0.26
C ASP A 275 -20.11 -13.85 1.42
N VAL A 276 -19.98 -12.52 1.54
CA VAL A 276 -20.57 -11.74 2.65
C VAL A 276 -21.56 -10.68 2.17
N ALA A 277 -21.51 -10.26 0.92
CA ALA A 277 -22.44 -9.30 0.36
C ALA A 277 -23.85 -9.94 0.18
N THR A 278 -24.90 -9.15 0.43
CA THR A 278 -26.29 -9.59 0.21
C THR A 278 -26.55 -9.90 -1.26
N ASP A 279 -26.03 -9.07 -2.16
CA ASP A 279 -25.95 -9.33 -3.59
C ASP A 279 -24.45 -9.55 -3.95
N PRO A 280 -24.07 -10.74 -4.43
CA PRO A 280 -22.67 -11.03 -4.78
C PRO A 280 -22.09 -10.13 -5.89
N GLU A 281 -22.93 -9.49 -6.68
CA GLU A 281 -22.50 -8.54 -7.72
C GLU A 281 -22.42 -7.09 -7.20
N ASP A 282 -23.11 -6.76 -6.10
CA ASP A 282 -23.00 -5.48 -5.39
C ASP A 282 -22.12 -5.62 -4.14
N ARG A 283 -20.87 -5.21 -4.26
CA ARG A 283 -19.85 -5.31 -3.20
C ARG A 283 -19.54 -3.97 -2.53
N PHE A 284 -20.31 -2.94 -2.84
CA PHE A 284 -20.07 -1.58 -2.36
C PHE A 284 -20.10 -1.50 -0.82
N ALA A 285 -21.20 -1.92 -0.19
CA ALA A 285 -21.33 -1.86 1.26
C ALA A 285 -20.25 -2.66 2.01
N ALA A 286 -19.87 -3.83 1.47
CA ALA A 286 -18.79 -4.65 2.04
C ALA A 286 -17.42 -3.98 1.86
N THR A 287 -17.20 -3.27 0.76
CA THR A 287 -15.98 -2.46 0.54
C THR A 287 -15.86 -1.36 1.59
N VAL A 288 -16.91 -0.56 1.81
CA VAL A 288 -16.91 0.54 2.80
C VAL A 288 -16.69 -0.01 4.21
N ALA A 289 -17.34 -1.11 4.58
CA ALA A 289 -17.12 -1.76 5.88
C ALA A 289 -15.66 -2.24 6.05
N ALA A 290 -15.08 -2.82 5.00
CA ALA A 290 -13.69 -3.27 5.05
C ALA A 290 -12.69 -2.10 5.14
N THR A 291 -13.01 -0.94 4.58
CA THR A 291 -12.21 0.29 4.75
C THR A 291 -12.14 0.71 6.22
N ALA A 292 -13.28 0.77 6.91
CA ALA A 292 -13.28 1.09 8.35
C ALA A 292 -12.47 0.06 9.16
N LEU A 293 -12.59 -1.23 8.84
CA LEU A 293 -11.80 -2.29 9.50
C LEU A 293 -10.31 -2.18 9.17
N ALA A 294 -9.93 -1.82 7.96
CA ALA A 294 -8.53 -1.63 7.58
C ALA A 294 -7.90 -0.46 8.33
N ALA A 295 -8.60 0.67 8.41
CA ALA A 295 -8.17 1.85 9.16
C ALA A 295 -8.01 1.54 10.66
N ASP A 296 -9.00 0.89 11.29
CA ASP A 296 -8.97 0.47 12.69
C ASP A 296 -7.77 -0.47 12.98
N ARG A 297 -7.42 -1.33 12.02
CA ARG A 297 -6.30 -2.27 12.12
C ARG A 297 -4.96 -1.69 11.68
N GLY A 298 -4.90 -0.39 11.41
CA GLY A 298 -3.68 0.35 11.18
C GLY A 298 -3.19 0.34 9.73
N ALA A 299 -4.10 0.31 8.75
CA ALA A 299 -3.77 0.71 7.40
C ALA A 299 -3.38 2.19 7.37
N ASP A 300 -2.26 2.50 6.73
CA ASP A 300 -1.81 3.87 6.51
C ASP A 300 -2.41 4.43 5.20
N VAL A 301 -2.74 3.55 4.22
CA VAL A 301 -3.43 3.91 2.97
C VAL A 301 -4.48 2.87 2.60
N VAL A 302 -5.65 3.33 2.16
CA VAL A 302 -6.69 2.48 1.54
C VAL A 302 -6.91 2.90 0.09
N ARG A 303 -6.84 1.92 -0.85
CA ARG A 303 -6.97 2.16 -2.29
C ARG A 303 -8.34 1.73 -2.78
N VAL A 304 -9.15 2.68 -3.27
CA VAL A 304 -10.59 2.50 -3.53
C VAL A 304 -11.07 3.20 -4.79
N HIS A 305 -12.25 2.78 -5.31
CA HIS A 305 -12.93 3.44 -6.42
C HIS A 305 -13.89 4.54 -5.95
N ASP A 306 -14.58 4.32 -4.83
CA ASP A 306 -15.66 5.16 -4.29
C ASP A 306 -15.10 5.99 -3.15
N VAL A 307 -14.44 7.11 -3.50
CA VAL A 307 -13.69 7.93 -2.54
C VAL A 307 -14.58 8.50 -1.42
N PRO A 308 -15.74 9.16 -1.69
CA PRO A 308 -16.49 9.85 -0.63
C PRO A 308 -16.86 8.95 0.54
N GLU A 309 -17.42 7.78 0.26
CA GLU A 309 -17.92 6.85 1.29
C GLU A 309 -16.77 6.19 2.05
N ASN A 310 -15.62 6.05 1.40
CA ASN A 310 -14.44 5.49 2.04
C ASN A 310 -13.69 6.53 2.89
N VAL A 311 -13.74 7.81 2.55
CA VAL A 311 -13.30 8.92 3.43
C VAL A 311 -14.15 8.94 4.70
N ASP A 312 -15.48 8.83 4.59
CA ASP A 312 -16.37 8.75 5.74
C ASP A 312 -16.09 7.51 6.62
N ALA A 313 -15.78 6.37 5.99
CA ALA A 313 -15.43 5.14 6.71
C ALA A 313 -14.12 5.29 7.50
N VAL A 314 -13.10 5.89 6.90
CA VAL A 314 -11.81 6.19 7.58
C VAL A 314 -12.06 7.17 8.74
N ALA A 315 -12.77 8.27 8.51
CA ALA A 315 -13.08 9.23 9.55
C ALA A 315 -13.85 8.59 10.72
N THR A 316 -14.79 7.69 10.43
CA THR A 316 -15.54 6.95 11.45
C THR A 316 -14.61 6.07 12.30
N ALA A 317 -13.71 5.31 11.69
CA ALA A 317 -12.74 4.47 12.39
C ALA A 317 -11.82 5.30 13.29
N THR A 318 -11.29 6.42 12.79
CA THR A 318 -10.41 7.32 13.56
C THR A 318 -11.10 7.89 14.79
N HIS A 319 -12.37 8.35 14.67
CA HIS A 319 -13.12 8.92 15.80
C HIS A 319 -13.42 7.89 16.91
N THR A 320 -13.43 6.59 16.62
CA THR A 320 -13.62 5.56 17.64
C THR A 320 -12.33 5.26 18.42
N THR A 321 -11.16 5.56 17.85
CA THR A 321 -9.86 5.32 18.50
C THR A 321 -9.38 6.51 19.34
N ASP A 322 -9.83 7.72 19.05
CA ASP A 322 -9.45 8.95 19.79
C ASP A 322 -10.27 9.17 21.09
N GLY A 323 -11.18 8.27 21.43
CA GLY A 323 -12.11 8.37 22.55
C GLY A 323 -11.68 7.74 23.87
N ASP A 324 -10.42 7.24 24.01
CA ASP A 324 -9.90 6.58 25.23
C ASP A 324 -8.79 7.39 25.91
#